data_d89cfbb5059a951680c0ffdb0c2a0a77
#
_entry.id   d89cfbb5059a951680c0ffdb0c2a0a77
#
_cell.length_a   1.000
_cell.length_b   1.000
_cell.length_c   1.000
_cell.angle_alpha   90.00
_cell.angle_beta   90.00
_cell.angle_gamma   90.00
#
_symmetry.space_group_name_H-M   'P 1'
#
loop_
_entity.id
_entity.type
_entity.pdbx_description
1 polymer ?
#
loop_
_entity_poly.entity_id
_entity_poly.type
_entity_poly.pdbx_seq_one_letter_code
_entity_poly.pdbx_strand_id
1 'polypeptide(L)'
;MAKYVRNYLLLMAVATLGVIGYNVWLVENQLPMLEYSAFLAKLENNEIQAARIQGQEITGTDSYGQSFSTYAPDVQQLLPRLEGKNVRISAGKPRAVSPFWASTFPVLLLMGGWMFFMFRGQKGGSGGVSGGFGKKKIAMDPDMARRVTFADVAGIPEAKEELVEIVEFLKDSKKITRLGGKIPKGVLLQGPPGTGKTLLAKAIAGEAGVPFYSISGSDFVEMFVGVGASRVRDLFAQAKKSAPCIIFIDEIDAVGRSRGAAGAMGGQDEREQTLNALLVEMDGFQSEQTVIIVAATNRPDVLDPALMRPGRFDRQVTIMPPDVKGRRKILEVHSRNVMMDPDVDLQVVAQSTPGFTGAELANLINESALMAARKGKAGIQLSDIEDAKDKILMGAERTGLVISEQQRKVTAYHEAGHAILAKVLPNTDPVHKITIIPRGQAMGVMQQVPIDDRHAYSKEYLTNRIKILLGGRTAEEIVFNEFSTGASNDLQVSTDIATRMVCEWGMSERLGPRAFVTSDQGFLGNGSRQRPYSEEIARTIDEEVSRIIAECYQEAIIVLEGRITFLHKLAEVLLLNETIDAEEVDIIVTCPKLTEENKAQTGLFG
;
A
#
# COMPACT_ATOMS: atom_id res chain seq x y z
N MET A 1 -20.16 1.67 43.87
CA MET A 1 -20.56 1.76 42.47
C MET A 1 -21.71 0.83 42.09
N ALA A 2 -21.68 -0.46 42.37
CA ALA A 2 -22.73 -1.42 41.99
C ALA A 2 -24.17 -1.07 42.42
N LYS A 3 -24.36 -0.50 43.61
CA LYS A 3 -25.69 -0.16 44.14
C LYS A 3 -26.38 0.98 43.37
N TYR A 4 -25.64 1.96 42.93
CA TYR A 4 -26.19 3.10 42.16
C TYR A 4 -26.47 2.74 40.71
N VAL A 5 -25.62 1.92 40.08
CA VAL A 5 -25.85 1.39 38.74
C VAL A 5 -27.12 0.52 38.71
N ARG A 6 -27.29 -0.34 39.73
CA ARG A 6 -28.49 -1.16 39.87
C ARG A 6 -29.76 -0.33 40.02
N ASN A 7 -29.73 0.72 40.85
CA ASN A 7 -30.88 1.60 41.04
C ASN A 7 -31.22 2.43 39.77
N TYR A 8 -30.19 2.83 39.00
CA TYR A 8 -30.40 3.51 37.72
C TYR A 8 -31.01 2.57 36.70
N LEU A 9 -30.50 1.34 36.57
CA LEU A 9 -31.08 0.32 35.67
C LEU A 9 -32.53 -0.03 36.07
N LEU A 10 -32.84 -0.06 37.36
CA LEU A 10 -34.19 -0.27 37.84
C LEU A 10 -35.11 0.90 37.48
N LEU A 11 -34.65 2.13 37.60
CA LEU A 11 -35.42 3.32 37.24
C LEU A 11 -35.64 3.40 35.74
N MET A 12 -34.67 3.02 34.92
CA MET A 12 -34.81 2.89 33.47
C MET A 12 -35.80 1.81 33.07
N ALA A 13 -35.76 0.65 33.72
CA ALA A 13 -36.72 -0.43 33.47
C ALA A 13 -38.18 -0.02 33.79
N VAL A 14 -38.38 0.70 34.91
CA VAL A 14 -39.71 1.24 35.28
C VAL A 14 -40.19 2.30 34.30
N ALA A 15 -39.28 3.19 33.82
CA ALA A 15 -39.65 4.21 32.84
C ALA A 15 -39.99 3.59 31.47
N THR A 16 -39.25 2.61 31.01
CA THR A 16 -39.56 1.87 29.76
C THR A 16 -40.83 1.09 29.86
N LEU A 17 -41.11 0.42 30.98
CA LEU A 17 -42.35 -0.27 31.21
C LEU A 17 -43.56 0.70 31.25
N GLY A 18 -43.36 1.89 31.84
CA GLY A 18 -44.37 2.95 31.84
C GLY A 18 -44.71 3.45 30.43
N VAL A 19 -43.70 3.65 29.57
CA VAL A 19 -43.91 4.05 28.18
C VAL A 19 -44.59 2.95 27.35
N ILE A 20 -44.19 1.70 27.56
CA ILE A 20 -44.83 0.55 26.91
C ILE A 20 -46.30 0.42 27.35
N GLY A 21 -46.55 0.48 28.68
CA GLY A 21 -47.93 0.43 29.23
C GLY A 21 -48.80 1.57 28.70
N TYR A 22 -48.29 2.80 28.60
CA TYR A 22 -49.00 3.92 28.02
C TYR A 22 -49.32 3.73 26.53
N ASN A 23 -48.40 3.20 25.75
CA ASN A 23 -48.63 2.93 24.33
C ASN A 23 -49.68 1.79 24.14
N VAL A 24 -49.60 0.74 24.95
CA VAL A 24 -50.60 -0.35 24.92
C VAL A 24 -52.00 0.19 25.27
N TRP A 25 -52.10 1.02 26.31
CA TRP A 25 -53.36 1.66 26.69
C TRP A 25 -53.93 2.58 25.60
N LEU A 26 -53.07 3.32 24.89
CA LEU A 26 -53.48 4.14 23.74
C LEU A 26 -54.02 3.32 22.56
N VAL A 27 -53.44 2.16 22.30
CA VAL A 27 -53.87 1.26 21.22
C VAL A 27 -55.18 0.58 21.59
N GLU A 28 -55.37 0.16 22.84
CA GLU A 28 -56.55 -0.56 23.30
C GLU A 28 -57.79 0.32 23.39
N ASN A 29 -57.65 1.65 23.51
CA ASN A 29 -58.76 2.62 23.53
C ASN A 29 -59.05 3.28 22.16
N GLN A 30 -58.54 2.75 21.06
CA GLN A 30 -58.94 3.21 19.73
C GLN A 30 -60.30 2.65 19.34
N LEU A 31 -61.21 3.54 18.89
CA LEU A 31 -62.50 3.11 18.35
C LEU A 31 -62.30 2.28 17.07
N PRO A 32 -63.10 1.23 16.81
CA PRO A 32 -62.96 0.43 15.60
C PRO A 32 -63.07 1.33 14.36
N MET A 33 -62.09 1.16 13.47
CA MET A 33 -61.97 1.96 12.24
C MET A 33 -62.91 1.39 11.17
N LEU A 34 -63.86 2.20 10.72
CA LEU A 34 -64.77 1.86 9.64
C LEU A 34 -64.23 2.43 8.33
N GLU A 35 -64.19 1.62 7.27
CA GLU A 35 -63.80 2.12 5.95
C GLU A 35 -64.76 3.20 5.46
N TYR A 36 -64.25 4.26 4.82
CA TYR A 36 -65.06 5.40 4.36
C TYR A 36 -66.18 5.00 3.41
N SER A 37 -65.98 4.02 2.54
CA SER A 37 -67.02 3.42 1.65
C SER A 37 -68.09 2.75 2.44
N ALA A 38 -67.80 2.01 3.48
CA ALA A 38 -68.75 1.37 4.36
C ALA A 38 -69.52 2.39 5.22
N PHE A 39 -68.86 3.48 5.63
CA PHE A 39 -69.52 4.60 6.30
C PHE A 39 -70.58 5.28 5.39
N LEU A 40 -70.22 5.54 4.10
CA LEU A 40 -71.18 6.11 3.14
C LEU A 40 -72.40 5.18 2.91
N ALA A 41 -72.18 3.88 2.80
CA ALA A 41 -73.27 2.92 2.66
C ALA A 41 -74.16 2.91 3.89
N LYS A 42 -73.62 2.93 5.11
CA LYS A 42 -74.41 3.05 6.35
C LYS A 42 -75.17 4.37 6.47
N LEU A 43 -74.54 5.46 5.96
CA LEU A 43 -75.22 6.77 5.91
C LEU A 43 -76.42 6.78 4.94
N GLU A 44 -76.27 6.17 3.77
CA GLU A 44 -77.37 6.02 2.79
C GLU A 44 -78.52 5.20 3.33
N ASN A 45 -78.21 4.18 4.12
CA ASN A 45 -79.22 3.32 4.75
C ASN A 45 -79.88 3.90 6.02
N ASN A 46 -79.53 5.14 6.42
CA ASN A 46 -79.95 5.83 7.65
C ASN A 46 -79.60 5.07 8.94
N GLU A 47 -78.43 4.38 8.93
CA GLU A 47 -77.93 3.59 10.07
C GLU A 47 -77.02 4.40 11.01
N ILE A 48 -76.78 5.68 10.75
CA ILE A 48 -75.95 6.54 11.58
C ILE A 48 -76.81 7.48 12.41
N GLN A 49 -76.66 7.45 13.73
CA GLN A 49 -77.37 8.27 14.66
C GLN A 49 -76.71 9.58 14.99
N ALA A 50 -75.40 9.54 15.19
CA ALA A 50 -74.65 10.74 15.51
C ALA A 50 -73.24 10.70 14.88
N ALA A 51 -72.75 11.83 14.38
CA ALA A 51 -71.42 11.99 13.83
C ALA A 51 -70.74 13.23 14.43
N ARG A 52 -69.52 13.08 14.91
CA ARG A 52 -68.66 14.13 15.41
C ARG A 52 -67.47 14.30 14.50
N ILE A 53 -67.36 15.47 13.92
CA ILE A 53 -66.30 15.81 12.96
C ILE A 53 -65.18 16.57 13.67
N GLN A 54 -63.96 16.04 13.57
CA GLN A 54 -62.76 16.66 14.13
C GLN A 54 -61.63 16.73 13.05
N GLY A 55 -61.66 17.77 12.22
CA GLY A 55 -60.79 17.82 11.03
C GLY A 55 -61.24 16.88 9.97
N GLN A 56 -60.44 15.91 9.59
CA GLN A 56 -60.77 14.83 8.61
C GLN A 56 -61.21 13.53 9.29
N GLU A 57 -61.07 13.43 10.61
CA GLU A 57 -61.53 12.29 11.40
C GLU A 57 -62.99 12.49 11.82
N ILE A 58 -63.81 11.46 11.59
CA ILE A 58 -65.20 11.43 11.96
C ILE A 58 -65.41 10.27 12.94
N THR A 59 -65.83 10.59 14.12
CA THR A 59 -66.23 9.60 15.12
C THR A 59 -67.77 9.62 15.26
N GLY A 60 -68.40 8.47 15.36
CA GLY A 60 -69.86 8.43 15.44
C GLY A 60 -70.38 7.19 16.13
N THR A 61 -71.74 7.16 16.26
CA THR A 61 -72.47 5.99 16.72
C THR A 61 -73.49 5.61 15.69
N ASP A 62 -73.59 4.33 15.42
CA ASP A 62 -74.65 3.81 14.55
C ASP A 62 -75.98 3.58 15.33
N SER A 63 -77.02 3.22 14.63
CA SER A 63 -78.34 2.97 15.21
C SER A 63 -78.37 1.78 16.16
N TYR A 64 -77.35 0.93 16.18
CA TYR A 64 -77.14 -0.19 17.09
C TYR A 64 -76.32 0.16 18.32
N GLY A 65 -75.95 1.41 18.48
CA GLY A 65 -75.15 1.90 19.63
C GLY A 65 -73.64 1.59 19.53
N GLN A 66 -73.14 1.10 18.39
CA GLN A 66 -71.70 0.84 18.17
C GLN A 66 -71.00 2.13 17.79
N SER A 67 -69.94 2.42 18.51
CA SER A 67 -69.07 3.58 18.20
C SER A 67 -68.03 3.21 17.13
N PHE A 68 -67.84 4.08 16.17
CA PHE A 68 -66.88 3.89 15.08
C PHE A 68 -66.05 5.16 14.86
N SER A 69 -64.88 4.99 14.22
CA SER A 69 -64.12 6.09 13.68
C SER A 69 -63.88 5.85 12.18
N THR A 70 -63.92 6.92 11.38
CA THR A 70 -63.59 6.88 9.95
C THR A 70 -62.89 8.16 9.54
N TYR A 71 -62.22 8.11 8.39
CA TYR A 71 -61.47 9.24 7.86
C TYR A 71 -62.11 9.70 6.55
N ALA A 72 -62.55 10.96 6.51
CA ALA A 72 -63.15 11.54 5.31
C ALA A 72 -62.11 12.35 4.53
N PRO A 73 -61.83 12.01 3.26
CA PRO A 73 -60.88 12.78 2.43
C PRO A 73 -61.31 14.25 2.23
N ASP A 74 -62.63 14.47 2.08
CA ASP A 74 -63.19 15.81 1.92
C ASP A 74 -64.49 15.95 2.74
N VAL A 75 -64.39 16.64 3.86
CA VAL A 75 -65.49 16.88 4.78
C VAL A 75 -66.52 17.86 4.21
N GLN A 76 -66.13 18.78 3.31
CA GLN A 76 -67.02 19.77 2.74
C GLN A 76 -68.05 19.13 1.81
N GLN A 77 -67.71 18.09 1.08
CA GLN A 77 -68.65 17.36 0.24
C GLN A 77 -69.55 16.40 1.04
N LEU A 78 -69.17 16.04 2.25
CA LEU A 78 -69.89 15.14 3.11
C LEU A 78 -71.03 15.86 3.91
N LEU A 79 -70.81 17.14 4.30
CA LEU A 79 -71.76 17.93 5.09
C LEU A 79 -73.18 17.95 4.51
N PRO A 80 -73.40 18.25 3.21
CA PRO A 80 -74.76 18.28 2.61
C PRO A 80 -75.42 16.92 2.65
N ARG A 81 -74.66 15.82 2.60
CA ARG A 81 -75.20 14.45 2.67
C ARG A 81 -75.59 14.06 4.09
N LEU A 82 -74.93 14.56 5.11
CA LEU A 82 -75.24 14.36 6.52
C LEU A 82 -76.46 15.17 6.94
N GLU A 83 -76.58 16.42 6.46
CA GLU A 83 -77.75 17.29 6.78
C GLU A 83 -79.08 16.77 6.22
N GLY A 84 -79.03 16.08 5.06
CA GLY A 84 -80.22 15.50 4.44
C GLY A 84 -80.73 14.21 5.11
N LYS A 85 -80.03 13.66 6.16
CA LYS A 85 -80.33 12.32 6.72
C LYS A 85 -80.64 12.28 8.23
N ASN A 86 -81.02 13.36 8.85
CA ASN A 86 -81.42 13.42 10.29
C ASN A 86 -80.29 12.97 11.28
N VAL A 87 -79.06 13.04 10.90
CA VAL A 87 -77.88 12.68 11.74
C VAL A 87 -77.53 13.86 12.68
N ARG A 88 -77.31 13.60 13.95
CA ARG A 88 -76.85 14.64 14.89
C ARG A 88 -75.37 14.96 14.60
N ILE A 89 -75.10 16.14 14.03
CA ILE A 89 -73.77 16.56 13.69
C ILE A 89 -73.21 17.43 14.82
N SER A 90 -72.03 17.10 15.31
CA SER A 90 -71.26 17.94 16.23
C SER A 90 -69.83 18.15 15.68
N ALA A 91 -69.34 19.39 15.77
CA ALA A 91 -67.98 19.74 15.36
C ALA A 91 -67.09 19.99 16.58
N GLY A 92 -65.94 19.40 16.59
CA GLY A 92 -64.92 19.60 17.63
C GLY A 92 -63.63 20.18 17.05
N LYS A 93 -62.84 20.86 17.87
CA LYS A 93 -61.49 21.31 17.45
C LYS A 93 -60.65 20.04 17.14
N PRO A 94 -59.78 20.09 16.09
CA PRO A 94 -58.86 19.01 15.83
C PRO A 94 -58.02 18.72 17.07
N ARG A 95 -57.89 17.49 17.49
CA ARG A 95 -56.97 17.09 18.57
C ARG A 95 -55.54 17.24 18.04
N ALA A 96 -54.92 18.39 18.27
CA ALA A 96 -53.46 18.56 18.14
C ALA A 96 -52.80 17.88 19.36
N VAL A 97 -52.82 16.59 19.44
CA VAL A 97 -51.87 15.87 20.28
C VAL A 97 -50.58 15.87 19.50
N SER A 98 -49.68 16.85 19.83
CA SER A 98 -48.32 16.79 19.29
C SER A 98 -47.66 15.56 19.91
N PRO A 99 -47.32 14.55 19.13
CA PRO A 99 -46.59 13.37 19.64
C PRO A 99 -45.18 13.73 20.08
N PHE A 100 -44.76 14.96 19.87
CA PHE A 100 -43.48 15.54 20.20
C PHE A 100 -43.13 15.38 21.70
N TRP A 101 -44.04 15.66 22.63
CA TRP A 101 -43.77 15.53 24.06
C TRP A 101 -43.72 14.06 24.54
N ALA A 102 -44.48 13.16 23.92
CA ALA A 102 -44.46 11.75 24.26
C ALA A 102 -43.21 11.03 23.75
N SER A 103 -42.64 11.47 22.63
CA SER A 103 -41.42 10.90 22.06
C SER A 103 -40.14 11.57 22.53
N THR A 104 -40.14 12.88 22.78
CA THR A 104 -38.94 13.62 23.18
C THR A 104 -38.63 13.64 24.66
N PHE A 105 -39.69 13.58 25.52
CA PHE A 105 -39.49 13.61 26.97
C PHE A 105 -38.66 12.42 27.50
N PRO A 106 -38.89 11.16 27.07
CA PRO A 106 -38.05 10.02 27.48
C PRO A 106 -36.60 10.16 27.00
N VAL A 107 -36.39 10.70 25.80
CA VAL A 107 -35.03 10.93 25.25
C VAL A 107 -34.28 12.00 26.02
N LEU A 108 -34.97 13.10 26.40
CA LEU A 108 -34.39 14.15 27.23
C LEU A 108 -34.08 13.67 28.65
N LEU A 109 -34.91 12.80 29.21
CA LEU A 109 -34.67 12.18 30.53
C LEU A 109 -33.47 11.23 30.49
N LEU A 110 -33.31 10.45 29.43
CA LEU A 110 -32.15 9.60 29.16
C LEU A 110 -30.87 10.42 29.00
N MET A 111 -30.94 11.49 28.21
CA MET A 111 -29.82 12.37 27.96
C MET A 111 -29.40 13.16 29.20
N GLY A 112 -30.37 13.64 30.00
CA GLY A 112 -30.14 14.29 31.28
C GLY A 112 -29.56 13.34 32.33
N GLY A 113 -30.04 12.12 32.41
CA GLY A 113 -29.50 11.06 33.27
C GLY A 113 -28.08 10.65 32.89
N TRP A 114 -27.80 10.51 31.61
CA TRP A 114 -26.46 10.25 31.09
C TRP A 114 -25.49 11.39 31.36
N MET A 115 -25.95 12.62 31.15
CA MET A 115 -25.19 13.85 31.42
C MET A 115 -24.92 14.03 32.93
N PHE A 116 -25.91 13.75 33.79
CA PHE A 116 -25.76 13.76 35.25
C PHE A 116 -24.76 12.69 35.72
N PHE A 117 -24.79 11.49 35.14
CA PHE A 117 -23.84 10.43 35.45
C PHE A 117 -22.43 10.80 34.99
N MET A 118 -22.28 11.43 33.85
CA MET A 118 -21.01 11.94 33.34
C MET A 118 -20.43 13.04 34.23
N PHE A 119 -21.27 14.00 34.67
CA PHE A 119 -20.82 15.10 35.55
C PHE A 119 -20.58 14.64 36.99
N ARG A 120 -21.29 13.61 37.48
CA ARG A 120 -21.09 13.09 38.83
C ARG A 120 -19.88 12.18 38.95
N GLY A 121 -19.47 11.50 37.86
CA GLY A 121 -18.20 10.79 37.78
C GLY A 121 -16.98 11.72 37.91
N GLN A 122 -17.18 12.99 37.69
CA GLN A 122 -16.14 14.03 37.65
C GLN A 122 -15.82 14.65 39.04
N LYS A 123 -16.69 14.45 40.05
CA LYS A 123 -16.52 15.06 41.40
C LYS A 123 -15.79 14.19 42.43
N GLY A 124 -15.25 13.04 42.01
CA GLY A 124 -14.54 12.12 42.93
C GLY A 124 -13.10 11.83 42.49
N GLY A 125 -12.29 12.86 42.26
CA GLY A 125 -10.87 12.71 41.94
C GLY A 125 -10.33 13.99 41.34
N SER A 126 -9.60 14.75 42.12
CA SER A 126 -8.79 15.90 41.64
C SER A 126 -7.78 15.42 40.59
N GLY A 127 -8.11 15.56 39.32
CA GLY A 127 -7.25 15.21 38.19
C GLY A 127 -8.00 15.48 36.91
N GLY A 128 -7.69 16.60 36.25
CA GLY A 128 -8.37 17.11 35.07
C GLY A 128 -8.70 16.07 34.00
N VAL A 129 -9.94 16.01 33.58
CA VAL A 129 -10.38 15.35 32.35
C VAL A 129 -10.06 16.30 31.20
N SER A 130 -8.78 16.38 30.90
CA SER A 130 -8.27 16.81 29.62
C SER A 130 -7.69 15.55 28.98
N GLY A 131 -8.46 14.93 28.08
CA GLY A 131 -7.95 14.04 27.05
C GLY A 131 -7.40 12.68 27.48
N GLY A 132 -8.27 11.78 27.92
CA GLY A 132 -7.93 10.35 28.01
C GLY A 132 -8.14 9.55 26.72
N PHE A 133 -8.51 10.18 25.60
CA PHE A 133 -8.52 9.55 24.29
C PHE A 133 -7.13 9.68 23.68
N GLY A 134 -6.37 8.60 23.66
CA GLY A 134 -5.16 8.53 22.83
C GLY A 134 -3.83 8.67 23.54
N LYS A 135 -3.69 8.47 24.87
CA LYS A 135 -2.37 8.19 25.46
C LYS A 135 -1.93 6.77 25.12
N LYS A 136 -1.70 6.48 23.83
CA LYS A 136 -0.77 5.42 23.45
C LYS A 136 0.58 5.85 24.01
N LYS A 137 1.10 5.14 25.01
CA LYS A 137 2.47 5.40 25.51
C LYS A 137 3.38 5.32 24.31
N ILE A 138 4.05 6.42 24.00
CA ILE A 138 5.11 6.45 23.01
C ILE A 138 6.06 5.33 23.41
N ALA A 139 6.26 4.37 22.53
CA ALA A 139 7.08 3.21 22.83
C ALA A 139 8.51 3.69 23.01
N MET A 140 8.91 3.78 24.27
CA MET A 140 10.31 3.69 24.61
C MET A 140 10.66 2.23 24.33
N ASP A 141 11.63 1.96 23.44
CA ASP A 141 12.08 0.59 23.21
C ASP A 141 12.82 0.14 24.49
N PRO A 142 12.16 -0.67 25.37
CA PRO A 142 12.72 -0.97 26.69
C PRO A 142 13.81 -2.04 26.62
N ASP A 143 14.02 -2.67 25.45
CA ASP A 143 14.99 -3.74 25.29
C ASP A 143 16.40 -3.19 25.02
N MET A 144 16.97 -2.56 26.04
CA MET A 144 18.43 -2.29 26.07
C MET A 144 19.28 -3.58 25.97
N ALA A 145 18.68 -4.77 26.07
CA ALA A 145 19.39 -6.04 26.07
C ALA A 145 19.83 -6.53 24.69
N ARG A 146 19.20 -6.06 23.61
CA ARG A 146 19.62 -6.33 22.22
C ARG A 146 19.86 -5.02 21.46
N ARG A 147 20.92 -4.32 21.78
CA ARG A 147 21.31 -3.12 21.04
C ARG A 147 21.80 -3.53 19.65
N VAL A 148 21.06 -3.16 18.64
CA VAL A 148 21.52 -3.21 17.26
C VAL A 148 22.68 -2.23 17.11
N THR A 149 23.80 -2.68 16.56
CA THR A 149 25.02 -1.88 16.36
C THR A 149 25.35 -1.81 14.88
N PHE A 150 26.37 -1.03 14.51
CA PHE A 150 26.88 -0.99 13.13
C PHE A 150 27.43 -2.34 12.64
N ALA A 151 27.71 -3.30 13.52
CA ALA A 151 28.10 -4.66 13.14
C ALA A 151 26.91 -5.48 12.57
N ASP A 152 25.69 -5.11 12.93
CA ASP A 152 24.47 -5.76 12.44
C ASP A 152 23.92 -5.14 11.15
N VAL A 153 24.46 -3.99 10.75
CA VAL A 153 24.14 -3.30 9.51
C VAL A 153 25.24 -3.62 8.49
N ALA A 154 24.88 -4.18 7.34
CA ALA A 154 25.81 -4.53 6.27
C ALA A 154 25.41 -3.84 4.96
N GLY A 155 26.36 -3.75 4.02
CA GLY A 155 26.07 -3.35 2.63
C GLY A 155 25.98 -1.86 2.34
N ILE A 156 26.21 -0.98 3.31
CA ILE A 156 26.10 0.49 3.17
C ILE A 156 27.28 1.20 3.87
N PRO A 157 28.53 0.99 3.44
CA PRO A 157 29.70 1.58 4.09
C PRO A 157 29.69 3.11 4.08
N GLU A 158 29.31 3.73 2.96
CA GLU A 158 29.29 5.18 2.78
C GLU A 158 28.29 5.84 3.75
N ALA A 159 27.08 5.31 3.83
CA ALA A 159 26.08 5.81 4.77
C ALA A 159 26.51 5.63 6.24
N LYS A 160 27.27 4.57 6.55
CA LYS A 160 27.82 4.40 7.90
C LYS A 160 28.87 5.46 8.23
N GLU A 161 29.78 5.75 7.30
CA GLU A 161 30.82 6.77 7.50
C GLU A 161 30.23 8.14 7.77
N GLU A 162 29.22 8.56 7.01
CA GLU A 162 28.51 9.82 7.24
C GLU A 162 27.84 9.90 8.63
N LEU A 163 27.40 8.75 9.15
CA LEU A 163 26.68 8.67 10.42
C LEU A 163 27.58 8.46 11.64
N VAL A 164 28.85 8.04 11.44
CA VAL A 164 29.83 7.94 12.53
C VAL A 164 30.04 9.28 13.23
N GLU A 165 30.08 10.38 12.48
CA GLU A 165 30.18 11.73 13.07
C GLU A 165 29.03 12.04 14.04
N ILE A 166 27.83 11.55 13.74
CA ILE A 166 26.65 11.72 14.60
C ILE A 166 26.77 10.90 15.87
N VAL A 167 27.28 9.67 15.75
CA VAL A 167 27.56 8.81 16.91
C VAL A 167 28.63 9.41 17.81
N GLU A 168 29.72 9.92 17.24
CA GLU A 168 30.77 10.60 18.01
C GLU A 168 30.25 11.82 18.74
N PHE A 169 29.37 12.59 18.07
CA PHE A 169 28.73 13.74 18.68
C PHE A 169 27.82 13.34 19.86
N LEU A 170 26.99 12.29 19.71
CA LEU A 170 26.13 11.82 20.79
C LEU A 170 26.95 11.29 21.97
N LYS A 171 28.15 10.72 21.73
CA LYS A 171 29.08 10.25 22.76
C LYS A 171 29.81 11.40 23.46
N ASP A 172 30.28 12.41 22.71
CA ASP A 172 31.01 13.57 23.26
C ASP A 172 30.70 14.89 22.51
N SER A 173 29.58 15.51 22.86
CA SER A 173 29.16 16.78 22.28
C SER A 173 30.09 17.94 22.54
N LYS A 174 30.88 17.89 23.65
CA LYS A 174 31.77 18.99 24.06
C LYS A 174 32.98 19.14 23.15
N LYS A 175 33.44 18.06 22.53
CA LYS A 175 34.60 18.05 21.64
C LYS A 175 34.35 18.90 20.39
N ILE A 176 33.17 18.78 19.79
CA ILE A 176 32.79 19.48 18.56
C ILE A 176 32.48 20.96 18.85
N THR A 177 31.75 21.23 19.95
CA THR A 177 31.33 22.59 20.35
C THR A 177 32.57 23.47 20.67
N ARG A 178 33.65 22.90 21.22
CA ARG A 178 34.89 23.63 21.49
C ARG A 178 35.57 24.17 20.22
N LEU A 179 35.41 23.50 19.09
CA LEU A 179 35.95 23.91 17.80
C LEU A 179 35.04 24.86 17.02
N GLY A 180 33.87 25.25 17.59
CA GLY A 180 32.91 26.15 16.96
C GLY A 180 32.03 25.46 15.91
N GLY A 181 32.08 24.11 15.83
CA GLY A 181 31.22 23.34 14.91
C GLY A 181 29.75 23.42 15.31
N LYS A 182 28.88 23.58 14.32
CA LYS A 182 27.41 23.46 14.51
C LYS A 182 27.00 22.02 14.30
N ILE A 183 26.20 21.54 15.22
CA ILE A 183 25.71 20.18 15.25
C ILE A 183 24.49 20.06 14.33
N PRO A 184 24.41 19.05 13.47
CA PRO A 184 23.19 18.79 12.72
C PRO A 184 22.04 18.43 13.67
N LYS A 185 20.92 19.15 13.55
CA LYS A 185 19.74 18.88 14.37
C LYS A 185 18.95 17.67 13.87
N GLY A 186 18.98 17.44 12.56
CA GLY A 186 18.25 16.38 11.93
C GLY A 186 18.95 15.69 10.79
N VAL A 187 18.68 14.42 10.63
CA VAL A 187 19.17 13.56 9.55
C VAL A 187 17.98 12.94 8.84
N LEU A 188 17.92 13.09 7.53
CA LEU A 188 16.95 12.44 6.69
C LEU A 188 17.58 11.23 6.00
N LEU A 189 17.08 10.04 6.30
CA LEU A 189 17.44 8.80 5.62
C LEU A 189 16.45 8.60 4.45
N GLN A 190 16.94 8.64 3.23
CA GLN A 190 16.12 8.49 2.03
C GLN A 190 16.57 7.30 1.19
N GLY A 191 15.65 6.67 0.47
CA GLY A 191 15.98 5.55 -0.42
C GLY A 191 14.81 4.58 -0.59
N PRO A 192 14.96 3.57 -1.46
CA PRO A 192 13.93 2.56 -1.71
C PRO A 192 13.50 1.81 -0.43
N PRO A 193 12.30 1.23 -0.40
CA PRO A 193 11.87 0.40 0.72
C PRO A 193 12.78 -0.83 0.87
N GLY A 194 12.94 -1.32 2.12
CA GLY A 194 13.72 -2.52 2.39
C GLY A 194 15.26 -2.33 2.44
N THR A 195 15.78 -1.12 2.22
CA THR A 195 17.23 -0.84 2.26
C THR A 195 17.84 -0.73 3.67
N GLY A 196 17.02 -0.86 4.72
CA GLY A 196 17.52 -0.91 6.11
C GLY A 196 17.54 0.44 6.83
N LYS A 197 16.79 1.47 6.38
CA LYS A 197 16.73 2.81 7.00
C LYS A 197 16.40 2.76 8.49
N THR A 198 15.36 2.05 8.87
CA THR A 198 14.95 1.87 10.28
C THR A 198 15.98 1.10 11.10
N LEU A 199 16.64 0.09 10.50
CA LEU A 199 17.71 -0.67 11.16
C LEU A 199 18.93 0.22 11.41
N LEU A 200 19.31 1.04 10.44
CA LEU A 200 20.42 1.99 10.54
C LEU A 200 20.17 3.03 11.65
N ALA A 201 18.94 3.57 11.74
CA ALA A 201 18.57 4.50 12.81
C ALA A 201 18.70 3.87 14.20
N LYS A 202 18.28 2.61 14.36
CA LYS A 202 18.48 1.84 15.60
C LYS A 202 19.97 1.59 15.89
N ALA A 203 20.76 1.30 14.86
CA ALA A 203 22.19 1.08 15.00
C ALA A 203 22.93 2.33 15.46
N ILE A 204 22.56 3.52 14.99
CA ILE A 204 23.12 4.80 15.48
C ILE A 204 22.88 4.94 16.99
N ALA A 205 21.67 4.69 17.45
CA ALA A 205 21.33 4.78 18.87
C ALA A 205 22.05 3.75 19.73
N GLY A 206 22.16 2.51 19.22
CA GLY A 206 22.87 1.42 19.90
C GLY A 206 24.35 1.66 20.00
N GLU A 207 24.97 2.14 18.90
CA GLU A 207 26.40 2.50 18.86
C GLU A 207 26.73 3.70 19.74
N ALA A 208 25.86 4.71 19.80
CA ALA A 208 26.00 5.86 20.68
C ALA A 208 25.64 5.55 22.14
N GLY A 209 24.91 4.47 22.41
CA GLY A 209 24.47 4.12 23.74
C GLY A 209 23.39 5.03 24.33
N VAL A 210 22.58 5.68 23.48
CA VAL A 210 21.55 6.65 23.88
C VAL A 210 20.13 6.09 23.74
N PRO A 211 19.13 6.63 24.47
CA PRO A 211 17.73 6.28 24.30
C PRO A 211 17.22 6.53 22.88
N PHE A 212 16.34 5.62 22.41
CA PHE A 212 15.74 5.66 21.09
C PHE A 212 14.23 5.75 21.19
N TYR A 213 13.64 6.83 20.67
CA TYR A 213 12.20 7.04 20.60
C TYR A 213 11.74 6.88 19.15
N SER A 214 10.96 5.84 18.88
CA SER A 214 10.47 5.54 17.55
C SER A 214 8.98 5.84 17.42
N ILE A 215 8.60 6.50 16.33
CA ILE A 215 7.22 6.76 15.95
C ILE A 215 7.09 6.70 14.43
N SER A 216 5.94 6.25 13.94
CA SER A 216 5.62 6.35 12.51
C SER A 216 4.97 7.70 12.20
N GLY A 217 5.29 8.28 11.03
CA GLY A 217 4.59 9.45 10.51
C GLY A 217 3.07 9.25 10.44
N SER A 218 2.64 8.03 10.14
CA SER A 218 1.21 7.67 10.14
C SER A 218 0.54 7.77 11.52
N ASP A 219 1.28 7.59 12.62
CA ASP A 219 0.74 7.75 13.99
C ASP A 219 0.37 9.20 14.34
N PHE A 220 0.84 10.16 13.56
CA PHE A 220 0.48 11.57 13.71
C PHE A 220 -0.78 11.95 12.91
N VAL A 221 -1.19 11.13 11.96
CA VAL A 221 -2.37 11.39 11.12
C VAL A 221 -3.59 10.78 11.81
N GLU A 222 -4.40 11.62 12.45
CA GLU A 222 -5.63 11.23 13.15
C GLU A 222 -6.84 11.92 12.52
N MET A 223 -8.05 11.40 12.80
CA MET A 223 -9.29 12.02 12.31
C MET A 223 -9.70 13.28 13.10
N PHE A 224 -9.10 13.53 14.26
CA PHE A 224 -9.45 14.66 15.13
C PHE A 224 -8.40 15.75 15.08
N VAL A 225 -8.82 16.96 14.73
CA VAL A 225 -7.95 18.15 14.61
C VAL A 225 -7.18 18.41 15.90
N GLY A 226 -5.86 18.59 15.78
CA GLY A 226 -4.96 18.95 16.87
C GLY A 226 -4.38 17.80 17.69
N VAL A 227 -4.83 16.56 17.50
CA VAL A 227 -4.30 15.40 18.24
C VAL A 227 -2.88 15.08 17.77
N GLY A 228 -2.61 15.11 16.46
CA GLY A 228 -1.29 14.90 15.88
C GLY A 228 -0.27 15.93 16.40
N ALA A 229 -0.62 17.20 16.39
CA ALA A 229 0.22 18.27 16.91
C ALA A 229 0.51 18.14 18.42
N SER A 230 -0.44 17.62 19.20
CA SER A 230 -0.21 17.33 20.62
C SER A 230 0.77 16.19 20.84
N ARG A 231 0.65 15.11 20.03
CA ARG A 231 1.60 13.98 20.09
C ARG A 231 3.02 14.39 19.74
N VAL A 232 3.18 15.26 18.73
CA VAL A 232 4.49 15.82 18.40
C VAL A 232 5.08 16.50 19.63
N ARG A 233 4.35 17.44 20.24
CA ARG A 233 4.81 18.16 21.44
C ARG A 233 5.14 17.24 22.61
N ASP A 234 4.32 16.22 22.87
CA ASP A 234 4.53 15.25 23.94
C ASP A 234 5.80 14.41 23.70
N LEU A 235 6.04 13.96 22.45
CA LEU A 235 7.26 13.24 22.05
C LEU A 235 8.51 14.09 22.29
N PHE A 236 8.51 15.33 21.81
CA PHE A 236 9.64 16.24 21.96
C PHE A 236 9.89 16.61 23.43
N ALA A 237 8.82 16.79 24.22
CA ALA A 237 8.94 17.05 25.65
C ALA A 237 9.54 15.86 26.42
N GLN A 238 9.23 14.62 26.02
CA GLN A 238 9.84 13.42 26.58
C GLN A 238 11.31 13.31 26.20
N ALA A 239 11.64 13.49 24.92
CA ALA A 239 13.00 13.45 24.42
C ALA A 239 13.92 14.48 25.10
N LYS A 240 13.42 15.72 25.28
CA LYS A 240 14.15 16.78 26.00
C LYS A 240 14.50 16.39 27.43
N LYS A 241 13.66 15.59 28.11
CA LYS A 241 13.94 15.10 29.48
C LYS A 241 14.97 13.98 29.53
N SER A 242 15.15 13.25 28.43
CA SER A 242 16.03 12.08 28.31
C SER A 242 17.27 12.34 27.48
N ALA A 243 17.61 13.60 27.23
CA ALA A 243 18.80 13.96 26.46
C ALA A 243 20.09 13.48 27.20
N PRO A 244 21.12 12.93 26.45
CA PRO A 244 21.14 12.76 24.99
C PRO A 244 20.28 11.62 24.51
N CYS A 245 19.53 11.81 23.40
CA CYS A 245 18.67 10.79 22.83
C CYS A 245 18.45 10.99 21.31
N ILE A 246 17.89 9.97 20.66
CA ILE A 246 17.45 10.02 19.26
C ILE A 246 15.93 9.93 19.18
N ILE A 247 15.31 10.84 18.41
CA ILE A 247 13.94 10.72 17.95
C ILE A 247 13.96 10.17 16.54
N PHE A 248 13.33 9.03 16.31
CA PHE A 248 13.19 8.45 14.98
C PHE A 248 11.75 8.56 14.50
N ILE A 249 11.58 9.14 13.30
CA ILE A 249 10.28 9.29 12.64
C ILE A 249 10.34 8.48 11.35
N ASP A 250 9.69 7.32 11.33
CA ASP A 250 9.56 6.51 10.12
C ASP A 250 8.44 7.05 9.23
N GLU A 251 8.54 6.85 7.92
CA GLU A 251 7.53 7.28 6.95
C GLU A 251 7.12 8.76 7.12
N ILE A 252 8.11 9.66 7.25
CA ILE A 252 7.84 11.09 7.48
C ILE A 252 7.01 11.72 6.37
N ASP A 253 6.99 11.15 5.17
CA ASP A 253 6.17 11.56 4.03
C ASP A 253 4.67 11.46 4.30
N ALA A 254 4.23 10.68 5.31
CA ALA A 254 2.83 10.67 5.74
C ALA A 254 2.36 12.04 6.27
N VAL A 255 3.25 12.79 6.94
CA VAL A 255 2.98 14.10 7.54
C VAL A 255 3.63 15.25 6.78
N GLY A 256 4.85 14.99 6.25
CA GLY A 256 5.72 15.99 5.65
C GLY A 256 5.45 16.33 4.19
N ARG A 257 4.31 15.96 3.62
CA ARG A 257 3.99 16.17 2.20
C ARG A 257 3.76 17.65 1.87
N SER A 258 4.26 18.10 0.72
CA SER A 258 4.11 19.46 0.21
C SER A 258 2.64 19.84 -0.10
N ARG A 259 2.31 21.13 0.05
CA ARG A 259 0.95 21.71 0.00
C ARG A 259 0.21 21.58 -1.32
N GLY A 260 0.82 21.10 -2.39
CA GLY A 260 0.27 21.06 -3.74
C GLY A 260 -0.20 19.69 -4.25
N ALA A 261 0.04 18.60 -3.53
CA ALA A 261 -0.02 17.24 -4.09
C ALA A 261 -1.34 16.48 -3.92
N ALA A 262 -2.37 17.04 -3.28
CA ALA A 262 -3.64 16.31 -3.10
C ALA A 262 -4.84 17.23 -3.22
N GLY A 263 -5.63 17.04 -4.26
CA GLY A 263 -6.99 17.55 -4.35
C GLY A 263 -7.91 16.85 -3.35
N ALA A 264 -8.71 17.64 -2.66
CA ALA A 264 -9.98 17.35 -1.99
C ALA A 264 -9.99 16.65 -0.62
N MET A 265 -10.57 17.41 0.32
CA MET A 265 -11.41 17.03 1.47
C MET A 265 -10.76 16.49 2.77
N GLY A 266 -10.81 17.31 3.80
CA GLY A 266 -11.06 16.90 5.20
C GLY A 266 -9.87 16.48 6.07
N GLY A 267 -8.74 16.06 5.49
CA GLY A 267 -7.57 15.62 6.26
C GLY A 267 -6.30 16.47 6.07
N GLN A 268 -6.40 17.52 5.25
CA GLN A 268 -5.24 18.34 4.88
C GLN A 268 -4.85 19.32 5.98
N ASP A 269 -5.85 19.97 6.60
CA ASP A 269 -5.63 20.96 7.65
C ASP A 269 -4.94 20.36 8.89
N GLU A 270 -5.27 19.10 9.23
CA GLU A 270 -4.66 18.41 10.37
C GLU A 270 -3.18 18.06 10.10
N ARG A 271 -2.89 17.56 8.89
CA ARG A 271 -1.49 17.27 8.50
C ARG A 271 -0.63 18.52 8.50
N GLU A 272 -1.15 19.63 7.96
CA GLU A 272 -0.45 20.93 7.97
C GLU A 272 -0.23 21.43 9.40
N GLN A 273 -1.21 21.31 10.27
CA GLN A 273 -1.06 21.68 11.67
C GLN A 273 -0.01 20.82 12.38
N THR A 274 0.02 19.53 12.09
CA THR A 274 0.99 18.59 12.65
C THR A 274 2.40 18.87 12.10
N LEU A 275 2.53 19.11 10.79
CA LEU A 275 3.79 19.52 10.17
C LEU A 275 4.32 20.83 10.79
N ASN A 276 3.46 21.82 10.93
CA ASN A 276 3.85 23.09 11.54
C ASN A 276 4.28 22.90 13.01
N ALA A 277 3.62 22.03 13.77
CA ALA A 277 4.04 21.69 15.13
C ALA A 277 5.44 21.02 15.14
N LEU A 278 5.69 20.10 14.19
CA LEU A 278 7.00 19.46 14.03
C LEU A 278 8.09 20.49 13.72
N LEU A 279 7.85 21.39 12.75
CA LEU A 279 8.79 22.45 12.38
C LEU A 279 9.11 23.37 13.55
N VAL A 280 8.09 23.78 14.33
CA VAL A 280 8.26 24.64 15.51
C VAL A 280 9.08 23.93 16.59
N GLU A 281 8.83 22.65 16.85
CA GLU A 281 9.59 21.90 17.84
C GLU A 281 11.05 21.68 17.39
N MET A 282 11.30 21.45 16.09
CA MET A 282 12.67 21.36 15.54
C MET A 282 13.43 22.67 15.64
N ASP A 283 12.76 23.79 15.35
CA ASP A 283 13.39 25.12 15.46
C ASP A 283 13.64 25.50 16.93
N GLY A 284 12.79 25.01 17.85
CA GLY A 284 12.84 25.30 19.29
C GLY A 284 13.94 24.55 20.07
N PHE A 285 14.78 23.73 19.43
CA PHE A 285 15.92 23.10 20.09
C PHE A 285 17.05 24.12 20.32
N GLN A 286 17.41 24.31 21.59
CA GLN A 286 18.60 25.06 21.97
C GLN A 286 19.85 24.19 21.76
N SER A 287 20.97 24.82 21.42
CA SER A 287 22.25 24.16 21.10
C SER A 287 22.80 23.28 22.23
N GLU A 288 22.28 23.43 23.44
CA GLU A 288 22.72 22.69 24.64
C GLU A 288 22.00 21.34 24.83
N GLN A 289 20.87 21.13 24.12
CA GLN A 289 20.10 19.90 24.24
C GLN A 289 20.53 18.93 23.14
N THR A 290 21.24 17.87 23.55
CA THR A 290 21.77 16.84 22.64
C THR A 290 20.65 15.86 22.24
N VAL A 291 19.69 16.35 21.44
CA VAL A 291 18.62 15.54 20.83
C VAL A 291 18.81 15.60 19.33
N ILE A 292 18.92 14.44 18.68
CA ILE A 292 19.02 14.34 17.22
C ILE A 292 17.73 13.71 16.70
N ILE A 293 17.18 14.32 15.65
CA ILE A 293 16.02 13.80 14.95
C ILE A 293 16.50 13.04 13.72
N VAL A 294 16.14 11.77 13.62
CA VAL A 294 16.38 10.96 12.43
C VAL A 294 15.03 10.68 11.79
N ALA A 295 14.84 11.03 10.54
CA ALA A 295 13.63 10.70 9.81
C ALA A 295 13.95 9.76 8.65
N ALA A 296 13.02 8.88 8.30
CA ALA A 296 13.13 8.01 7.14
C ALA A 296 11.97 8.25 6.16
N THR A 297 12.29 8.23 4.86
CA THR A 297 11.29 8.31 3.80
C THR A 297 11.67 7.44 2.61
N ASN A 298 10.67 6.90 1.93
CA ASN A 298 10.81 6.24 0.64
C ASN A 298 10.56 7.21 -0.52
N ARG A 299 10.01 8.40 -0.24
CA ARG A 299 9.59 9.37 -1.23
C ARG A 299 10.07 10.79 -0.89
N PRO A 300 11.35 11.08 -1.08
CA PRO A 300 11.89 12.41 -0.81
C PRO A 300 11.27 13.50 -1.71
N ASP A 301 10.78 13.13 -2.89
CA ASP A 301 10.13 13.98 -3.90
C ASP A 301 8.86 14.67 -3.40
N VAL A 302 8.13 14.06 -2.47
CA VAL A 302 6.86 14.60 -1.96
C VAL A 302 7.02 15.47 -0.71
N LEU A 303 8.20 15.53 -0.12
CA LEU A 303 8.43 16.26 1.12
C LEU A 303 8.36 17.79 0.94
N ASP A 304 7.82 18.47 1.97
CA ASP A 304 7.80 19.93 2.01
C ASP A 304 9.25 20.47 2.09
N PRO A 305 9.65 21.36 1.17
CA PRO A 305 10.98 21.98 1.18
C PRO A 305 11.34 22.67 2.51
N ALA A 306 10.36 23.04 3.29
CA ALA A 306 10.57 23.63 4.62
C ALA A 306 11.26 22.66 5.59
N LEU A 307 11.09 21.35 5.45
CA LEU A 307 11.78 20.33 6.25
C LEU A 307 13.28 20.29 5.96
N MET A 308 13.67 20.61 4.72
CA MET A 308 15.05 20.55 4.24
C MET A 308 15.86 21.84 4.50
N ARG A 309 15.25 22.85 5.13
CA ARG A 309 15.95 24.08 5.45
C ARG A 309 17.00 23.86 6.55
N PRO A 310 18.17 24.56 6.48
CA PRO A 310 19.18 24.49 7.53
C PRO A 310 18.61 24.73 8.93
N GLY A 311 19.02 23.93 9.89
CA GLY A 311 18.49 23.94 11.26
C GLY A 311 17.37 22.94 11.51
N ARG A 312 16.99 22.13 10.50
CA ARG A 312 15.99 21.06 10.57
C ARG A 312 16.61 19.74 10.12
N PHE A 313 16.32 19.23 8.90
CA PHE A 313 17.04 18.09 8.36
C PHE A 313 18.27 18.59 7.59
N ASP A 314 19.32 18.88 8.33
CA ASP A 314 20.56 19.45 7.80
C ASP A 314 21.37 18.46 6.97
N ARG A 315 21.23 17.16 7.25
CA ARG A 315 21.89 16.08 6.53
C ARG A 315 20.87 15.18 5.84
N GLN A 316 21.20 14.80 4.62
CA GLN A 316 20.42 13.86 3.82
C GLN A 316 21.33 12.71 3.44
N VAL A 317 21.03 11.52 3.93
CA VAL A 317 21.80 10.30 3.65
C VAL A 317 20.95 9.42 2.75
N THR A 318 21.46 9.19 1.53
CA THR A 318 20.77 8.34 0.55
C THR A 318 21.25 6.90 0.69
N ILE A 319 20.31 5.99 0.93
CA ILE A 319 20.60 4.57 1.09
C ILE A 319 20.08 3.85 -0.16
N MET A 320 21.02 3.47 -1.03
CA MET A 320 20.74 2.75 -2.26
C MET A 320 20.67 1.24 -2.02
N PRO A 321 20.07 0.45 -2.93
CA PRO A 321 20.21 -1.00 -2.90
C PRO A 321 21.68 -1.42 -2.89
N PRO A 322 22.06 -2.49 -2.19
CA PRO A 322 23.44 -2.90 -2.02
C PRO A 322 24.04 -3.44 -3.33
N ASP A 323 25.34 -3.19 -3.53
CA ASP A 323 26.15 -3.83 -4.57
C ASP A 323 26.39 -5.32 -4.26
N VAL A 324 27.03 -6.07 -5.16
CA VAL A 324 27.32 -7.50 -4.98
C VAL A 324 28.05 -7.78 -3.66
N LYS A 325 29.03 -6.95 -3.31
CA LYS A 325 29.80 -7.10 -2.06
C LYS A 325 28.93 -6.81 -0.83
N GLY A 326 28.06 -5.82 -0.94
CA GLY A 326 27.07 -5.48 0.08
C GLY A 326 26.06 -6.59 0.28
N ARG A 327 25.50 -7.14 -0.82
CA ARG A 327 24.57 -8.26 -0.76
C ARG A 327 25.19 -9.48 -0.08
N ARG A 328 26.43 -9.82 -0.42
CA ARG A 328 27.13 -10.90 0.27
C ARG A 328 27.24 -10.67 1.77
N LYS A 329 27.67 -9.46 2.20
CA LYS A 329 27.75 -9.14 3.63
C LYS A 329 26.40 -9.20 4.34
N ILE A 330 25.32 -8.77 3.67
CA ILE A 330 23.95 -8.88 4.19
C ILE A 330 23.53 -10.34 4.36
N LEU A 331 23.80 -11.17 3.34
CA LEU A 331 23.56 -12.61 3.41
C LEU A 331 24.34 -13.27 4.55
N GLU A 332 25.61 -12.91 4.75
CA GLU A 332 26.43 -13.38 5.87
C GLU A 332 25.83 -13.01 7.24
N VAL A 333 25.24 -11.83 7.38
CA VAL A 333 24.55 -11.42 8.62
C VAL A 333 23.29 -12.25 8.87
N HIS A 334 22.46 -12.44 7.84
CA HIS A 334 21.19 -13.17 7.97
C HIS A 334 21.38 -14.70 8.06
N SER A 335 22.52 -15.22 7.59
CA SER A 335 22.84 -16.65 7.68
C SER A 335 23.42 -17.10 9.02
N ARG A 336 23.85 -16.18 9.91
CA ARG A 336 24.50 -16.51 11.19
C ARG A 336 23.74 -17.49 12.07
N ASN A 337 22.42 -17.45 12.04
CA ASN A 337 21.55 -18.28 12.89
C ASN A 337 20.80 -19.37 12.11
N VAL A 338 21.24 -19.66 10.89
CA VAL A 338 20.58 -20.59 9.99
C VAL A 338 21.55 -21.71 9.64
N MET A 339 21.10 -22.96 9.66
CA MET A 339 21.91 -24.11 9.25
C MET A 339 21.98 -24.15 7.73
N MET A 340 23.16 -23.89 7.19
CA MET A 340 23.47 -24.00 5.76
C MET A 340 24.37 -25.20 5.49
N ASP A 341 24.20 -25.79 4.32
CA ASP A 341 25.12 -26.78 3.80
C ASP A 341 26.49 -26.12 3.53
N PRO A 342 27.62 -26.75 3.87
CA PRO A 342 28.95 -26.20 3.64
C PRO A 342 29.25 -25.84 2.17
N ASP A 343 28.56 -26.46 1.23
CA ASP A 343 28.75 -26.22 -0.21
C ASP A 343 28.03 -24.96 -0.73
N VAL A 344 27.28 -24.25 0.12
CA VAL A 344 26.58 -23.00 -0.28
C VAL A 344 27.56 -21.84 -0.31
N ASP A 345 27.90 -21.36 -1.50
CA ASP A 345 28.67 -20.14 -1.68
C ASP A 345 27.75 -18.90 -1.72
N LEU A 346 27.80 -18.09 -0.63
CA LEU A 346 27.05 -16.83 -0.54
C LEU A 346 27.47 -15.79 -1.58
N GLN A 347 28.66 -15.95 -2.19
CA GLN A 347 29.09 -15.07 -3.28
C GLN A 347 28.26 -15.34 -4.54
N VAL A 348 28.01 -16.60 -4.87
CA VAL A 348 27.17 -17.00 -5.99
C VAL A 348 25.73 -16.51 -5.79
N VAL A 349 25.21 -16.66 -4.56
CA VAL A 349 23.88 -16.17 -4.20
C VAL A 349 23.80 -14.64 -4.35
N ALA A 350 24.82 -13.90 -3.90
CA ALA A 350 24.88 -12.44 -4.03
C ALA A 350 24.94 -11.97 -5.50
N GLN A 351 25.64 -12.72 -6.36
CA GLN A 351 25.70 -12.44 -7.80
C GLN A 351 24.34 -12.74 -8.47
N SER A 352 23.67 -13.82 -8.06
CA SER A 352 22.39 -14.22 -8.66
C SER A 352 21.17 -13.38 -8.19
N THR A 353 21.35 -12.40 -7.29
CA THR A 353 20.30 -11.55 -6.72
C THR A 353 20.52 -10.05 -7.01
N PRO A 354 20.71 -9.63 -8.30
CA PRO A 354 20.89 -8.22 -8.62
C PRO A 354 19.65 -7.42 -8.25
N GLY A 355 19.87 -6.21 -7.70
CA GLY A 355 18.80 -5.30 -7.30
C GLY A 355 18.07 -5.66 -6.00
N PHE A 356 18.36 -6.80 -5.37
CA PHE A 356 17.74 -7.16 -4.10
C PHE A 356 18.15 -6.21 -2.99
N THR A 357 17.17 -5.78 -2.24
CA THR A 357 17.33 -4.98 -1.01
C THR A 357 17.69 -5.89 0.18
N GLY A 358 18.12 -5.28 1.29
CA GLY A 358 18.42 -6.03 2.51
C GLY A 358 17.22 -6.85 3.04
N ALA A 359 16.00 -6.31 2.91
CA ALA A 359 14.78 -7.01 3.33
C ALA A 359 14.46 -8.22 2.42
N GLU A 360 14.68 -8.09 1.11
CA GLU A 360 14.48 -9.20 0.17
C GLU A 360 15.51 -10.30 0.36
N LEU A 361 16.78 -9.96 0.65
CA LEU A 361 17.82 -10.93 0.98
C LEU A 361 17.53 -11.67 2.30
N ALA A 362 17.04 -10.95 3.32
CA ALA A 362 16.58 -11.57 4.57
C ALA A 362 15.42 -12.54 4.34
N ASN A 363 14.46 -12.12 3.51
CA ASN A 363 13.32 -12.96 3.12
C ASN A 363 13.78 -14.19 2.31
N LEU A 364 14.77 -14.04 1.43
CA LEU A 364 15.34 -15.14 0.66
C LEU A 364 15.89 -16.23 1.57
N ILE A 365 16.69 -15.89 2.57
CA ILE A 365 17.23 -16.84 3.54
C ILE A 365 16.10 -17.52 4.33
N ASN A 366 15.10 -16.75 4.77
CA ASN A 366 13.96 -17.29 5.49
C ASN A 366 13.12 -18.27 4.63
N GLU A 367 12.81 -17.91 3.38
CA GLU A 367 12.06 -18.77 2.47
C GLU A 367 12.85 -20.04 2.11
N SER A 368 14.17 -19.94 1.95
CA SER A 368 15.06 -21.08 1.72
C SER A 368 15.03 -22.05 2.91
N ALA A 369 15.07 -21.51 4.14
CA ALA A 369 14.94 -22.32 5.36
C ALA A 369 13.60 -23.04 5.44
N LEU A 370 12.51 -22.37 5.09
CA LEU A 370 11.17 -22.97 5.06
C LEU A 370 11.06 -24.07 4.00
N MET A 371 11.71 -23.88 2.83
CA MET A 371 11.73 -24.90 1.77
C MET A 371 12.56 -26.12 2.17
N ALA A 372 13.75 -25.92 2.73
CA ALA A 372 14.59 -27.01 3.25
C ALA A 372 13.86 -27.81 4.33
N ALA A 373 13.19 -27.12 5.26
CA ALA A 373 12.41 -27.77 6.31
C ALA A 373 11.25 -28.61 5.76
N ARG A 374 10.51 -28.10 4.74
CA ARG A 374 9.45 -28.87 4.07
C ARG A 374 9.97 -30.13 3.36
N LYS A 375 11.19 -30.07 2.81
CA LYS A 375 11.86 -31.20 2.18
C LYS A 375 12.54 -32.15 3.20
N GLY A 376 12.47 -31.87 4.51
CA GLY A 376 13.07 -32.65 5.59
C GLY A 376 14.60 -32.65 5.59
N LYS A 377 15.23 -31.59 5.04
CA LYS A 377 16.70 -31.48 4.97
C LYS A 377 17.27 -30.96 6.29
N ALA A 378 18.50 -31.31 6.61
CA ALA A 378 19.22 -30.86 7.82
C ALA A 378 19.80 -29.45 7.69
N GLY A 379 20.02 -28.96 6.46
CA GLY A 379 20.56 -27.65 6.15
C GLY A 379 20.03 -27.13 4.82
N ILE A 380 20.18 -25.83 4.60
CA ILE A 380 19.79 -25.17 3.34
C ILE A 380 20.84 -25.50 2.29
N GLN A 381 20.41 -25.98 1.14
CA GLN A 381 21.24 -26.22 -0.03
C GLN A 381 21.09 -25.08 -1.06
N LEU A 382 22.01 -24.98 -2.01
CA LEU A 382 21.94 -23.97 -3.07
C LEU A 382 20.64 -24.09 -3.87
N SER A 383 20.19 -25.31 -4.16
CA SER A 383 18.91 -25.55 -4.84
C SER A 383 17.70 -24.99 -4.09
N ASP A 384 17.70 -25.00 -2.75
CA ASP A 384 16.61 -24.45 -1.97
C ASP A 384 16.61 -22.91 -2.00
N ILE A 385 17.80 -22.30 -2.12
CA ILE A 385 17.95 -20.83 -2.29
C ILE A 385 17.48 -20.42 -3.70
N GLU A 386 17.78 -21.21 -4.72
CA GLU A 386 17.31 -20.94 -6.08
C GLU A 386 15.79 -21.06 -6.20
N ASP A 387 15.21 -22.11 -5.63
CA ASP A 387 13.76 -22.28 -5.57
C ASP A 387 13.08 -21.14 -4.80
N ALA A 388 13.68 -20.68 -3.71
CA ALA A 388 13.18 -19.56 -2.93
C ALA A 388 13.28 -18.23 -3.71
N LYS A 389 14.39 -18.01 -4.42
CA LYS A 389 14.59 -16.86 -5.31
C LYS A 389 13.52 -16.82 -6.38
N ASP A 390 13.26 -17.94 -7.03
CA ASP A 390 12.22 -18.05 -8.04
C ASP A 390 10.84 -17.75 -7.48
N LYS A 391 10.53 -18.29 -6.30
CA LYS A 391 9.27 -18.02 -5.62
C LYS A 391 9.10 -16.53 -5.28
N ILE A 392 10.18 -15.85 -4.89
CA ILE A 392 10.13 -14.40 -4.56
C ILE A 392 9.96 -13.56 -5.82
N LEU A 393 10.69 -13.88 -6.90
CA LEU A 393 10.66 -13.11 -8.14
C LEU A 393 9.39 -13.37 -8.97
N MET A 394 8.96 -14.62 -9.07
CA MET A 394 7.92 -15.06 -10.00
C MET A 394 6.63 -15.52 -9.32
N GLY A 395 6.67 -15.76 -8.01
CA GLY A 395 5.56 -16.34 -7.26
C GLY A 395 5.63 -17.87 -7.14
N ALA A 396 4.65 -18.45 -6.47
CA ALA A 396 4.57 -19.89 -6.29
C ALA A 396 4.26 -20.63 -7.60
N GLU A 397 4.72 -21.86 -7.72
CA GLU A 397 4.37 -22.75 -8.83
C GLU A 397 2.87 -23.03 -8.85
N ARG A 398 2.29 -23.01 -10.05
CA ARG A 398 0.86 -23.29 -10.28
C ARG A 398 0.64 -24.74 -10.68
N THR A 399 0.91 -25.67 -9.78
CA THR A 399 0.81 -27.12 -10.01
C THR A 399 -0.60 -27.61 -10.36
N GLY A 400 -1.62 -26.83 -10.06
CA GLY A 400 -3.02 -27.15 -10.37
C GLY A 400 -3.50 -26.64 -11.73
N LEU A 401 -2.67 -25.95 -12.50
CA LEU A 401 -3.07 -25.39 -13.78
C LEU A 401 -2.93 -26.45 -14.89
N VAL A 402 -4.05 -26.80 -15.51
CA VAL A 402 -4.04 -27.70 -16.68
C VAL A 402 -3.77 -26.88 -17.93
N ILE A 403 -2.57 -26.97 -18.45
CA ILE A 403 -2.16 -26.29 -19.70
C ILE A 403 -2.31 -27.28 -20.84
N SER A 404 -2.90 -26.86 -21.96
CA SER A 404 -2.97 -27.68 -23.17
C SER A 404 -1.58 -27.89 -23.77
N GLU A 405 -1.35 -29.03 -24.42
CA GLU A 405 -0.06 -29.30 -25.10
C GLU A 405 0.30 -28.21 -26.12
N GLN A 406 -0.70 -27.66 -26.80
CA GLN A 406 -0.49 -26.58 -27.75
C GLN A 406 0.01 -25.30 -27.04
N GLN A 407 -0.61 -24.91 -25.92
CA GLN A 407 -0.15 -23.75 -25.16
C GLN A 407 1.26 -23.97 -24.59
N ARG A 408 1.54 -25.17 -24.08
CA ARG A 408 2.85 -25.53 -23.58
C ARG A 408 3.91 -25.43 -24.69
N LYS A 409 3.57 -25.86 -25.91
CA LYS A 409 4.43 -25.74 -27.08
C LYS A 409 4.68 -24.28 -27.45
N VAL A 410 3.64 -23.44 -27.49
CA VAL A 410 3.78 -22.01 -27.78
C VAL A 410 4.70 -21.35 -26.75
N THR A 411 4.50 -21.62 -25.45
CA THR A 411 5.36 -21.09 -24.38
C THR A 411 6.82 -21.53 -24.55
N ALA A 412 7.08 -22.79 -24.89
CA ALA A 412 8.44 -23.27 -25.08
C ALA A 412 9.16 -22.54 -26.22
N TYR A 413 8.48 -22.30 -27.34
CA TYR A 413 9.05 -21.53 -28.42
C TYR A 413 9.23 -20.04 -28.08
N HIS A 414 8.32 -19.47 -27.32
CA HIS A 414 8.40 -18.10 -26.81
C HIS A 414 9.67 -17.90 -25.98
N GLU A 415 9.86 -18.72 -24.95
CA GLU A 415 11.05 -18.65 -24.10
C GLU A 415 12.35 -18.98 -24.83
N ALA A 416 12.30 -19.93 -25.77
CA ALA A 416 13.43 -20.24 -26.62
C ALA A 416 13.84 -19.06 -27.51
N GLY A 417 12.87 -18.30 -28.01
CA GLY A 417 13.11 -17.08 -28.80
C GLY A 417 13.90 -16.03 -28.02
N HIS A 418 13.49 -15.74 -26.79
CA HIS A 418 14.23 -14.88 -25.88
C HIS A 418 15.66 -15.36 -25.64
N ALA A 419 15.81 -16.64 -25.37
CA ALA A 419 17.10 -17.21 -25.01
C ALA A 419 18.10 -17.19 -26.17
N ILE A 420 17.69 -17.49 -27.38
CA ILE A 420 18.56 -17.46 -28.56
C ILE A 420 19.06 -16.04 -28.82
N LEU A 421 18.18 -15.05 -28.76
CA LEU A 421 18.57 -13.65 -28.94
C LEU A 421 19.51 -13.19 -27.83
N ALA A 422 19.22 -13.54 -26.59
CA ALA A 422 20.10 -13.22 -25.45
C ALA A 422 21.49 -13.82 -25.62
N LYS A 423 21.62 -14.99 -26.22
CA LYS A 423 22.90 -15.67 -26.41
C LYS A 423 23.69 -15.22 -27.63
N VAL A 424 22.99 -14.81 -28.69
CA VAL A 424 23.62 -14.46 -29.97
C VAL A 424 24.02 -12.99 -30.05
N LEU A 425 23.22 -12.11 -29.46
CA LEU A 425 23.49 -10.68 -29.50
C LEU A 425 24.68 -10.31 -28.60
N PRO A 426 25.54 -9.37 -29.04
CA PRO A 426 26.65 -8.91 -28.21
C PRO A 426 26.16 -8.02 -27.07
N ASN A 427 26.98 -7.83 -26.04
CA ASN A 427 26.71 -6.93 -24.92
C ASN A 427 25.36 -7.18 -24.23
N THR A 428 24.96 -8.43 -24.06
CA THR A 428 23.76 -8.87 -23.34
C THR A 428 24.12 -9.47 -22.00
N ASP A 429 23.16 -9.53 -21.09
CA ASP A 429 23.32 -10.27 -19.86
C ASP A 429 23.22 -11.79 -20.13
N PRO A 430 24.04 -12.63 -19.45
CA PRO A 430 24.00 -14.06 -19.67
C PRO A 430 22.66 -14.68 -19.25
N VAL A 431 22.24 -15.67 -20.01
CA VAL A 431 21.08 -16.50 -19.65
C VAL A 431 21.46 -17.34 -18.44
N HIS A 432 20.65 -17.31 -17.40
CA HIS A 432 20.84 -18.13 -16.21
C HIS A 432 20.06 -19.43 -16.28
N LYS A 433 18.76 -19.32 -16.60
CA LYS A 433 17.90 -20.49 -16.84
C LYS A 433 16.67 -20.13 -17.65
N ILE A 434 16.04 -21.13 -18.22
CA ILE A 434 14.78 -21.05 -18.96
C ILE A 434 13.81 -22.06 -18.36
N THR A 435 12.58 -21.68 -18.10
CA THR A 435 11.56 -22.59 -17.61
C THR A 435 10.20 -22.33 -18.25
N ILE A 436 9.45 -23.40 -18.50
CA ILE A 436 8.07 -23.35 -18.95
C ILE A 436 7.09 -23.78 -17.85
N ILE A 437 7.58 -23.91 -16.60
CA ILE A 437 6.73 -24.16 -15.45
C ILE A 437 6.00 -22.88 -15.09
N PRO A 438 4.66 -22.86 -15.06
CA PRO A 438 3.89 -21.66 -14.79
C PRO A 438 4.06 -21.20 -13.34
N ARG A 439 4.43 -19.93 -13.16
CA ARG A 439 4.60 -19.29 -11.86
C ARG A 439 3.88 -17.94 -11.82
N GLY A 440 3.10 -17.67 -10.78
CA GLY A 440 2.37 -16.40 -10.63
C GLY A 440 1.48 -16.10 -11.84
N GLN A 441 1.82 -15.09 -12.63
CA GLN A 441 1.12 -14.70 -13.87
C GLN A 441 1.84 -15.16 -15.15
N ALA A 442 3.11 -15.60 -15.03
CA ALA A 442 3.91 -16.03 -16.15
C ALA A 442 3.68 -17.53 -16.45
N MET A 443 3.59 -17.87 -17.73
CA MET A 443 3.50 -19.25 -18.21
C MET A 443 4.87 -19.91 -18.40
N GLY A 444 5.90 -19.10 -18.65
CA GLY A 444 7.30 -19.45 -18.73
C GLY A 444 8.15 -18.24 -18.38
N VAL A 445 9.43 -18.41 -18.22
CA VAL A 445 10.40 -17.33 -17.96
C VAL A 445 11.78 -17.71 -18.45
N MET A 446 12.39 -16.82 -19.25
CA MET A 446 13.82 -16.81 -19.51
C MET A 446 14.49 -15.81 -18.58
N GLN A 447 15.32 -16.29 -17.67
CA GLN A 447 16.00 -15.46 -16.69
C GLN A 447 17.42 -15.11 -17.15
N GLN A 448 17.72 -13.80 -17.16
CA GLN A 448 19.06 -13.26 -17.33
C GLN A 448 19.57 -12.73 -16.00
N VAL A 449 20.85 -12.91 -15.71
CA VAL A 449 21.52 -12.40 -14.50
C VAL A 449 22.71 -11.54 -14.94
N PRO A 450 22.71 -10.24 -14.62
CA PRO A 450 23.85 -9.38 -14.91
C PRO A 450 25.12 -9.89 -14.21
N ILE A 451 26.25 -9.83 -14.89
CA ILE A 451 27.55 -10.20 -14.32
C ILE A 451 27.97 -9.19 -13.23
N ASP A 452 27.70 -7.91 -13.48
CA ASP A 452 28.05 -6.80 -12.60
C ASP A 452 26.84 -5.84 -12.42
N ASP A 453 26.82 -5.11 -11.32
CA ASP A 453 25.86 -4.04 -11.08
C ASP A 453 26.19 -2.85 -12.00
N ARG A 454 25.44 -2.72 -13.10
CA ARG A 454 25.65 -1.65 -14.10
C ARG A 454 24.93 -0.37 -13.67
N HIS A 455 25.67 0.73 -13.66
CA HIS A 455 25.11 2.06 -13.36
C HIS A 455 24.82 2.90 -14.61
N ALA A 456 25.28 2.47 -15.78
CA ALA A 456 25.02 3.12 -17.06
C ALA A 456 24.81 2.08 -18.17
N TYR A 457 23.87 2.37 -19.03
CA TYR A 457 23.50 1.50 -20.16
C TYR A 457 23.83 2.18 -21.47
N SER A 458 24.51 1.49 -22.39
CA SER A 458 24.76 1.98 -23.74
C SER A 458 23.51 1.86 -24.62
N LYS A 459 23.45 2.66 -25.69
CA LYS A 459 22.38 2.56 -26.69
C LYS A 459 22.28 1.13 -27.26
N GLU A 460 23.43 0.52 -27.57
CA GLU A 460 23.52 -0.85 -28.08
C GLU A 460 22.93 -1.89 -27.11
N TYR A 461 23.29 -1.79 -25.81
CA TYR A 461 22.74 -2.69 -24.79
C TYR A 461 21.21 -2.58 -24.73
N LEU A 462 20.67 -1.35 -24.70
CA LEU A 462 19.22 -1.11 -24.62
C LEU A 462 18.50 -1.61 -25.88
N THR A 463 19.09 -1.38 -27.07
CA THR A 463 18.54 -1.89 -28.33
C THR A 463 18.52 -3.42 -28.34
N ASN A 464 19.60 -4.07 -27.89
CA ASN A 464 19.64 -5.52 -27.80
C ASN A 464 18.66 -6.06 -26.74
N ARG A 465 18.47 -5.34 -25.63
CA ARG A 465 17.43 -5.67 -24.64
C ARG A 465 16.02 -5.66 -25.25
N ILE A 466 15.70 -4.65 -26.08
CA ILE A 466 14.42 -4.59 -26.80
C ILE A 466 14.29 -5.78 -27.75
N LYS A 467 15.32 -6.15 -28.51
CA LYS A 467 15.30 -7.31 -29.40
C LYS A 467 15.02 -8.61 -28.64
N ILE A 468 15.67 -8.79 -27.48
CA ILE A 468 15.46 -9.96 -26.63
C ILE A 468 14.00 -10.02 -26.16
N LEU A 469 13.44 -8.91 -25.68
CA LEU A 469 12.03 -8.84 -25.25
C LEU A 469 11.06 -9.14 -26.40
N LEU A 470 11.38 -8.75 -27.62
CA LEU A 470 10.56 -9.05 -28.78
C LEU A 470 10.73 -10.49 -29.28
N GLY A 471 11.75 -11.21 -28.80
CA GLY A 471 12.14 -12.55 -29.25
C GLY A 471 11.07 -13.61 -29.09
N GLY A 472 10.31 -13.57 -27.99
CA GLY A 472 9.21 -14.52 -27.75
C GLY A 472 8.12 -14.39 -28.81
N ARG A 473 7.62 -13.18 -29.06
CA ARG A 473 6.63 -12.88 -30.10
C ARG A 473 7.15 -13.23 -31.49
N THR A 474 8.42 -12.92 -31.78
CA THR A 474 9.05 -13.23 -33.07
C THR A 474 9.12 -14.74 -33.31
N ALA A 475 9.44 -15.53 -32.27
CA ALA A 475 9.46 -16.98 -32.37
C ALA A 475 8.05 -17.57 -32.63
N GLU A 476 7.01 -17.02 -31.99
CA GLU A 476 5.61 -17.40 -32.24
C GLU A 476 5.23 -17.13 -33.70
N GLU A 477 5.57 -15.95 -34.24
CA GLU A 477 5.28 -15.60 -35.64
C GLU A 477 5.96 -16.54 -36.63
N ILE A 478 7.27 -16.77 -36.49
CA ILE A 478 8.05 -17.62 -37.40
C ILE A 478 7.54 -19.07 -37.42
N VAL A 479 7.19 -19.62 -36.24
CA VAL A 479 6.87 -21.05 -36.13
C VAL A 479 5.38 -21.34 -36.32
N PHE A 480 4.51 -20.50 -35.79
CA PHE A 480 3.06 -20.76 -35.79
C PHE A 480 2.29 -19.82 -36.72
N ASN A 481 2.92 -18.75 -37.23
CA ASN A 481 2.26 -17.67 -37.95
C ASN A 481 1.05 -17.07 -37.19
N GLU A 482 1.15 -17.03 -35.86
CA GLU A 482 0.12 -16.54 -34.95
C GLU A 482 0.76 -15.65 -33.88
N PHE A 483 -0.07 -14.82 -33.23
CA PHE A 483 0.34 -13.97 -32.12
C PHE A 483 -0.47 -14.32 -30.88
N SER A 484 0.20 -14.50 -29.76
CA SER A 484 -0.47 -14.73 -28.49
C SER A 484 -0.47 -13.48 -27.59
N THR A 485 -1.34 -13.47 -26.60
CA THR A 485 -1.35 -12.43 -25.57
C THR A 485 -0.19 -12.57 -24.58
N GLY A 486 0.59 -13.67 -24.64
CA GLY A 486 1.73 -13.96 -23.79
C GLY A 486 2.79 -12.85 -23.84
N ALA A 487 3.02 -12.29 -25.02
CA ALA A 487 3.99 -11.22 -25.25
C ALA A 487 3.56 -9.82 -24.73
N SER A 488 2.42 -9.69 -24.04
CA SER A 488 1.89 -8.37 -23.62
C SER A 488 2.86 -7.60 -22.72
N ASN A 489 3.45 -8.26 -21.73
CA ASN A 489 4.41 -7.65 -20.83
C ASN A 489 5.69 -7.23 -21.55
N ASP A 490 6.19 -8.07 -22.44
CA ASP A 490 7.43 -7.82 -23.20
C ASP A 490 7.27 -6.62 -24.14
N LEU A 491 6.10 -6.51 -24.77
CA LEU A 491 5.75 -5.34 -25.60
C LEU A 491 5.66 -4.06 -24.76
N GLN A 492 5.10 -4.14 -23.55
CA GLN A 492 5.04 -2.99 -22.65
C GLN A 492 6.43 -2.54 -22.22
N VAL A 493 7.25 -3.47 -21.72
CA VAL A 493 8.62 -3.17 -21.28
C VAL A 493 9.49 -2.67 -22.42
N SER A 494 9.41 -3.25 -23.61
CA SER A 494 10.15 -2.78 -24.80
C SER A 494 9.75 -1.37 -25.21
N THR A 495 8.44 -1.05 -25.13
CA THR A 495 7.93 0.29 -25.41
C THR A 495 8.40 1.30 -24.36
N ASP A 496 8.41 0.94 -23.09
CA ASP A 496 8.90 1.79 -22.01
C ASP A 496 10.40 2.09 -22.18
N ILE A 497 11.22 1.09 -22.52
CA ILE A 497 12.66 1.28 -22.79
C ILE A 497 12.85 2.23 -23.98
N ALA A 498 12.17 1.99 -25.10
CA ALA A 498 12.28 2.83 -26.29
C ALA A 498 11.83 4.28 -25.99
N THR A 499 10.76 4.46 -25.23
CA THR A 499 10.27 5.77 -24.81
C THR A 499 11.30 6.51 -23.97
N ARG A 500 11.94 5.83 -23.01
CA ARG A 500 13.00 6.42 -22.18
C ARG A 500 14.25 6.75 -23.01
N MET A 501 14.62 5.88 -23.96
CA MET A 501 15.74 6.17 -24.89
C MET A 501 15.53 7.49 -25.64
N VAL A 502 14.30 7.74 -26.06
CA VAL A 502 13.94 8.96 -26.82
C VAL A 502 13.74 10.16 -25.90
N CYS A 503 12.97 10.00 -24.82
CA CYS A 503 12.52 11.12 -23.98
C CYS A 503 13.45 11.48 -22.83
N GLU A 504 14.15 10.51 -22.23
CA GLU A 504 14.96 10.75 -21.04
C GLU A 504 16.47 10.83 -21.38
N TRP A 505 16.95 9.90 -22.22
CA TRP A 505 18.37 9.73 -22.45
C TRP A 505 18.90 10.37 -23.75
N GLY A 506 17.99 10.98 -24.53
CA GLY A 506 18.37 11.71 -25.76
C GLY A 506 19.10 10.85 -26.79
N MET A 507 18.73 9.55 -26.90
CA MET A 507 19.39 8.59 -27.78
C MET A 507 18.81 8.55 -29.21
N SER A 508 17.85 9.44 -29.53
CA SER A 508 17.30 9.61 -30.90
C SER A 508 18.17 10.60 -31.70
N GLU A 509 18.55 10.22 -32.90
CA GLU A 509 19.28 11.10 -33.81
C GLU A 509 18.39 12.23 -34.37
N ARG A 510 17.10 11.95 -34.56
CA ARG A 510 16.13 12.89 -35.11
C ARG A 510 15.74 14.00 -34.13
N LEU A 511 15.61 13.66 -32.85
CA LEU A 511 15.27 14.60 -31.79
C LEU A 511 16.48 15.24 -31.11
N GLY A 512 17.67 14.66 -31.32
CA GLY A 512 18.94 15.11 -30.72
C GLY A 512 19.04 14.87 -29.21
N PRO A 513 20.14 15.34 -28.58
CA PRO A 513 20.40 15.12 -27.16
C PRO A 513 19.59 16.06 -26.28
N ARG A 514 18.30 15.83 -26.20
CA ARG A 514 17.33 16.60 -25.40
C ARG A 514 16.50 15.67 -24.52
N ALA A 515 16.16 16.13 -23.30
CA ALA A 515 15.21 15.46 -22.43
C ALA A 515 13.83 16.11 -22.58
N PHE A 516 12.82 15.28 -22.76
CA PHE A 516 11.41 15.66 -22.91
C PHE A 516 10.57 15.24 -21.68
N VAL A 517 11.24 14.96 -20.56
CA VAL A 517 10.58 14.55 -19.32
C VAL A 517 9.98 15.75 -18.64
N THR A 518 8.71 15.66 -18.27
CA THR A 518 8.12 16.56 -17.28
C THR A 518 8.73 16.21 -15.92
N SER A 519 9.61 17.07 -15.40
CA SER A 519 9.88 17.01 -13.97
C SER A 519 8.56 17.30 -13.25
N ASP A 520 8.07 16.38 -12.46
CA ASP A 520 6.90 16.57 -11.57
C ASP A 520 7.13 17.68 -10.51
N GLN A 521 8.22 18.42 -10.62
CA GLN A 521 8.58 19.56 -9.76
C GLN A 521 8.04 20.89 -10.32
N GLY A 522 6.76 20.95 -10.67
CA GLY A 522 6.07 22.21 -10.88
C GLY A 522 5.82 22.89 -9.56
N PHE A 523 6.42 24.06 -9.34
CA PHE A 523 6.24 24.95 -8.16
C PHE A 523 4.78 25.37 -7.90
N LEU A 524 3.86 25.05 -8.80
CA LEU A 524 2.42 25.26 -8.72
C LEU A 524 1.73 23.94 -9.08
N GLY A 525 1.42 23.15 -8.04
CA GLY A 525 0.75 21.85 -8.13
C GLY A 525 -0.67 21.91 -8.70
N ASN A 526 -0.80 22.14 -9.99
CA ASN A 526 -2.03 21.89 -10.72
C ASN A 526 -1.80 20.68 -11.62
N GLY A 527 -2.47 19.57 -11.28
CA GLY A 527 -2.40 18.26 -11.91
C GLY A 527 -2.93 18.15 -13.35
N SER A 528 -2.57 19.08 -14.21
CA SER A 528 -2.62 18.87 -15.65
C SER A 528 -1.21 18.47 -16.08
N ARG A 529 -1.05 17.22 -16.54
CA ARG A 529 0.12 16.77 -17.29
C ARG A 529 0.26 17.63 -18.56
N GLN A 530 0.71 18.87 -18.39
CA GLN A 530 1.12 19.67 -19.56
C GLN A 530 2.43 19.06 -20.07
N ARG A 531 2.35 18.43 -21.21
CA ARG A 531 3.53 18.00 -21.96
C ARG A 531 4.40 19.24 -22.22
N PRO A 532 5.70 19.26 -21.86
CA PRO A 532 6.55 20.45 -22.03
C PRO A 532 6.98 20.66 -23.49
N TYR A 533 6.28 20.05 -24.44
CA TYR A 533 6.62 20.07 -25.85
C TYR A 533 5.35 20.15 -26.72
N SER A 534 5.52 20.62 -27.98
CA SER A 534 4.43 20.78 -28.95
C SER A 534 3.87 19.44 -29.43
N GLU A 535 2.67 19.46 -29.99
CA GLU A 535 2.05 18.27 -30.60
C GLU A 535 2.90 17.70 -31.76
N GLU A 536 3.65 18.54 -32.46
CA GLU A 536 4.57 18.12 -33.51
C GLU A 536 5.72 17.28 -32.94
N ILE A 537 6.30 17.72 -31.83
CA ILE A 537 7.34 16.95 -31.13
C ILE A 537 6.75 15.65 -30.56
N ALA A 538 5.52 15.67 -30.02
CA ALA A 538 4.85 14.47 -29.55
C ALA A 538 4.72 13.42 -30.66
N ARG A 539 4.28 13.85 -31.86
CA ARG A 539 4.20 12.97 -33.03
C ARG A 539 5.58 12.41 -33.40
N THR A 540 6.60 13.26 -33.38
CA THR A 540 7.97 12.82 -33.70
C THR A 540 8.50 11.82 -32.68
N ILE A 541 8.15 11.96 -31.39
CA ILE A 541 8.48 10.98 -30.33
C ILE A 541 7.80 9.64 -30.64
N ASP A 542 6.50 9.64 -30.94
CA ASP A 542 5.74 8.42 -31.25
C ASP A 542 6.29 7.72 -32.51
N GLU A 543 6.67 8.50 -33.54
CA GLU A 543 7.30 7.97 -34.75
C GLU A 543 8.67 7.34 -34.48
N GLU A 544 9.51 7.97 -33.63
CA GLU A 544 10.83 7.47 -33.27
C GLU A 544 10.75 6.21 -32.41
N VAL A 545 9.85 6.18 -31.41
CA VAL A 545 9.60 4.99 -30.59
C VAL A 545 9.14 3.82 -31.47
N SER A 546 8.19 4.08 -32.38
CA SER A 546 7.69 3.07 -33.29
C SER A 546 8.78 2.57 -34.26
N ARG A 547 9.66 3.47 -34.76
CA ARG A 547 10.79 3.12 -35.61
C ARG A 547 11.77 2.20 -34.89
N ILE A 548 12.18 2.57 -33.64
CA ILE A 548 13.13 1.77 -32.86
C ILE A 548 12.58 0.35 -32.64
N ILE A 549 11.31 0.24 -32.25
CA ILE A 549 10.68 -1.07 -32.02
C ILE A 549 10.60 -1.87 -33.31
N ALA A 550 10.19 -1.25 -34.44
CA ALA A 550 10.08 -1.92 -35.71
C ALA A 550 11.45 -2.42 -36.23
N GLU A 551 12.48 -1.60 -36.15
CA GLU A 551 13.85 -1.99 -36.49
C GLU A 551 14.34 -3.17 -35.66
N CYS A 552 14.17 -3.08 -34.32
CA CYS A 552 14.53 -4.16 -33.39
C CYS A 552 13.78 -5.46 -33.71
N TYR A 553 12.49 -5.35 -34.08
CA TYR A 553 11.66 -6.50 -34.43
C TYR A 553 12.14 -7.18 -35.70
N GLN A 554 12.43 -6.41 -36.76
CA GLN A 554 12.97 -6.95 -38.00
C GLN A 554 14.34 -7.61 -37.82
N GLU A 555 15.21 -7.01 -37.04
CA GLU A 555 16.51 -7.61 -36.73
C GLU A 555 16.36 -8.91 -35.91
N ALA A 556 15.39 -8.97 -34.97
CA ALA A 556 15.08 -10.19 -34.21
C ALA A 556 14.59 -11.32 -35.15
N ILE A 557 13.72 -11.00 -36.15
CA ILE A 557 13.29 -11.97 -37.17
C ILE A 557 14.50 -12.54 -37.92
N ILE A 558 15.36 -11.68 -38.46
CA ILE A 558 16.53 -12.10 -39.22
C ILE A 558 17.44 -13.02 -38.41
N VAL A 559 17.69 -12.70 -37.13
CA VAL A 559 18.55 -13.51 -36.27
C VAL A 559 17.92 -14.86 -35.96
N LEU A 560 16.62 -14.90 -35.68
CA LEU A 560 15.91 -16.15 -35.34
C LEU A 560 15.70 -17.04 -36.56
N GLU A 561 15.39 -16.50 -37.75
CA GLU A 561 15.30 -17.25 -38.99
C GLU A 561 16.64 -17.91 -39.34
N GLY A 562 17.74 -17.17 -39.21
CA GLY A 562 19.08 -17.70 -39.39
C GLY A 562 19.46 -18.80 -38.42
N ARG A 563 18.66 -19.00 -37.37
CA ARG A 563 18.90 -19.97 -36.28
C ARG A 563 17.71 -20.87 -35.96
N ILE A 564 16.83 -21.06 -36.91
CA ILE A 564 15.56 -21.77 -36.75
C ILE A 564 15.77 -23.22 -36.24
N THR A 565 16.84 -23.87 -36.63
CA THR A 565 17.20 -25.23 -36.15
C THR A 565 17.50 -25.26 -34.66
N PHE A 566 18.17 -24.24 -34.13
CA PHE A 566 18.44 -24.14 -32.71
C PHE A 566 17.17 -23.80 -31.92
N LEU A 567 16.28 -22.98 -32.51
CA LEU A 567 14.98 -22.65 -31.92
C LEU A 567 14.13 -23.92 -31.71
N HIS A 568 14.02 -24.76 -32.76
CA HIS A 568 13.29 -26.01 -32.63
C HIS A 568 13.90 -26.95 -31.58
N LYS A 569 15.22 -27.07 -31.58
CA LYS A 569 15.93 -27.97 -30.65
C LYS A 569 15.78 -27.50 -29.20
N LEU A 570 15.93 -26.19 -28.93
CA LEU A 570 15.79 -25.64 -27.61
C LEU A 570 14.35 -25.79 -27.09
N ALA A 571 13.36 -25.54 -27.95
CA ALA A 571 11.95 -25.75 -27.61
C ALA A 571 11.62 -27.23 -27.33
N GLU A 572 12.19 -28.18 -28.08
CA GLU A 572 12.01 -29.61 -27.84
C GLU A 572 12.59 -30.04 -26.48
N VAL A 573 13.79 -29.56 -26.13
CA VAL A 573 14.41 -29.87 -24.84
C VAL A 573 13.63 -29.24 -23.70
N LEU A 574 13.12 -28.02 -23.87
CA LEU A 574 12.22 -27.36 -22.90
C LEU A 574 10.92 -28.14 -22.68
N LEU A 575 10.35 -28.70 -23.74
CA LEU A 575 9.14 -29.52 -23.60
C LEU A 575 9.39 -30.85 -22.84
N LEU A 576 10.61 -31.37 -22.91
CA LEU A 576 11.01 -32.61 -22.21
C LEU A 576 11.40 -32.37 -20.75
N ASN A 577 12.27 -31.37 -20.51
CA ASN A 577 12.89 -31.13 -19.20
C ASN A 577 12.16 -30.08 -18.37
N GLU A 578 11.23 -29.30 -18.98
CA GLU A 578 10.50 -28.16 -18.39
C GLU A 578 11.37 -27.00 -17.91
N THR A 579 12.61 -27.26 -17.53
CA THR A 579 13.60 -26.26 -17.10
C THR A 579 14.97 -26.63 -17.65
N ILE A 580 15.71 -25.66 -18.16
CA ILE A 580 17.04 -25.79 -18.75
C ILE A 580 17.95 -24.75 -18.11
N ASP A 581 19.15 -25.12 -17.69
CA ASP A 581 20.14 -24.23 -17.11
C ASP A 581 21.03 -23.55 -18.17
N ALA A 582 21.92 -22.65 -17.73
CA ALA A 582 22.81 -21.89 -18.59
C ALA A 582 23.76 -22.79 -19.40
N GLU A 583 24.28 -23.88 -18.79
CA GLU A 583 25.24 -24.79 -19.43
C GLU A 583 24.57 -25.60 -20.53
N GLU A 584 23.37 -26.10 -20.28
CA GLU A 584 22.57 -26.84 -21.28
C GLU A 584 22.20 -25.92 -22.48
N VAL A 585 21.82 -24.65 -22.21
CA VAL A 585 21.54 -23.66 -23.27
C VAL A 585 22.79 -23.44 -24.12
N ASP A 586 23.98 -23.33 -23.49
CA ASP A 586 25.24 -23.13 -24.20
C ASP A 586 25.58 -24.32 -25.11
N ILE A 587 25.42 -25.52 -24.63
CA ILE A 587 25.65 -26.74 -25.41
C ILE A 587 24.70 -26.76 -26.62
N ILE A 588 23.43 -26.46 -26.43
CA ILE A 588 22.43 -26.51 -27.51
C ILE A 588 22.69 -25.44 -28.57
N VAL A 589 23.03 -24.21 -28.17
CA VAL A 589 23.19 -23.09 -29.09
C VAL A 589 24.57 -23.06 -29.77
N THR A 590 25.63 -23.60 -29.15
CA THR A 590 27.01 -23.57 -29.67
C THR A 590 27.41 -24.79 -30.46
N CYS A 591 26.83 -25.97 -30.20
CA CYS A 591 27.18 -27.21 -30.90
C CYS A 591 26.20 -27.58 -32.04
N PRO A 592 26.59 -27.38 -33.31
CA PRO A 592 25.73 -27.74 -34.45
C PRO A 592 25.55 -29.24 -34.65
N LYS A 593 26.31 -30.12 -33.96
CA LYS A 593 26.29 -31.57 -34.12
C LYS A 593 26.24 -32.31 -32.78
N LEU A 594 25.10 -32.33 -32.15
CA LEU A 594 24.74 -33.47 -31.30
C LEU A 594 24.02 -34.49 -32.17
N THR A 595 24.78 -35.25 -32.92
CA THR A 595 24.32 -36.50 -33.54
C THR A 595 23.96 -37.48 -32.44
N GLU A 596 23.06 -38.41 -32.72
CA GLU A 596 22.54 -39.45 -31.80
C GLU A 596 23.64 -40.27 -31.09
N GLU A 597 24.87 -40.24 -31.58
CA GLU A 597 26.03 -40.92 -30.98
C GLU A 597 26.52 -40.33 -29.64
N ASN A 598 26.27 -39.03 -29.37
CA ASN A 598 26.67 -38.38 -28.12
C ASN A 598 25.63 -38.54 -26.98
N LYS A 599 24.43 -39.04 -27.28
CA LYS A 599 23.40 -39.37 -26.26
C LYS A 599 23.87 -40.43 -25.27
N ALA A 600 24.78 -41.30 -25.69
CA ALA A 600 25.30 -42.39 -24.87
C ALA A 600 26.53 -42.05 -24.00
N GLN A 601 27.22 -40.92 -24.31
CA GLN A 601 28.46 -40.58 -23.60
C GLN A 601 28.30 -39.47 -22.52
N THR A 602 27.27 -38.64 -22.59
CA THR A 602 27.13 -37.51 -21.65
C THR A 602 26.13 -37.76 -20.51
N GLY A 603 25.40 -38.89 -20.49
CA GLY A 603 24.41 -39.18 -19.43
C GLY A 603 23.27 -38.15 -19.30
N LEU A 604 23.12 -37.23 -20.25
CA LEU A 604 22.18 -36.11 -20.21
C LEU A 604 20.72 -36.47 -20.53
N PHE A 605 20.46 -37.78 -20.85
CA PHE A 605 19.12 -38.27 -21.18
C PHE A 605 18.88 -39.67 -20.61
N GLY A 606 19.04 -39.85 -19.29
CA GLY A 606 18.67 -41.05 -18.56
C GLY A 606 17.64 -40.74 -17.49
#